data_76b093dfac34f4050be9417d46c30931
#
_entry.id   76b093dfac34f4050be9417d46c30931
#
_cell.length_a   1.000
_cell.length_b   1.000
_cell.length_c   1.000
_cell.angle_alpha   90.00
_cell.angle_beta   90.00
_cell.angle_gamma   90.00
#
_symmetry.space_group_name_H-M   'P 1'
#
loop_
_entity.id
_entity.type
_entity.pdbx_description
1 polymer ?
#
loop_
_entity_poly.entity_id
_entity_poly.type
_entity_poly.pdbx_seq_one_letter_code
_entity_poly.pdbx_strand_id
1 'polypeptide(L)'
;MKNFLRISKITFLFFKYDIDKYLIRSNLMGSKKYLFFLIPWNLFTFKKTINIAENIRLICEDLGPIFVKLGQMISTRKDLLSEDIATELAKLQDNVTPFDGEIARKLIEDELGKNINDIFESFDSSPMASASIAQVHPAKLKTGEDVIVKVVRPDIRSKIIQDISLMKKIANHLEDLSDDFKRMHLIDIVNDYEMVIYDELNLIKEAANAKQIRKNFLNSTNIYIPTVYCSYLTLSLIHISEPTRLGMRSY
;
A
#
# COMPACT_ATOMS: atom_id res chain seq x y z
N MET A 1 -0.65 15.86 -17.69
CA MET A 1 -1.61 14.87 -18.22
C MET A 1 -1.89 13.73 -17.22
N LYS A 2 -0.90 13.04 -16.64
CA LYS A 2 -1.10 11.94 -15.69
C LYS A 2 -1.91 12.34 -14.43
N ASN A 3 -1.66 13.52 -13.84
CA ASN A 3 -2.40 14.00 -12.66
C ASN A 3 -3.87 14.29 -12.97
N PHE A 4 -4.20 14.77 -14.16
CA PHE A 4 -5.59 15.03 -14.56
C PHE A 4 -6.40 13.73 -14.65
N LEU A 5 -5.84 12.70 -15.26
CA LEU A 5 -6.48 11.38 -15.35
C LEU A 5 -6.68 10.74 -13.95
N ARG A 6 -5.72 10.96 -13.04
CA ARG A 6 -5.83 10.44 -11.67
C ARG A 6 -6.93 11.15 -10.88
N ILE A 7 -7.00 12.49 -10.98
CA ILE A 7 -8.07 13.29 -10.36
C ILE A 7 -9.42 12.87 -10.94
N SER A 8 -9.54 12.74 -12.26
CA SER A 8 -10.77 12.32 -12.93
C SER A 8 -11.23 10.94 -12.44
N LYS A 9 -10.30 9.98 -12.27
CA LYS A 9 -10.62 8.65 -11.71
C LYS A 9 -11.15 8.77 -10.27
N ILE A 10 -10.49 9.53 -9.41
CA ILE A 10 -10.92 9.72 -8.02
C ILE A 10 -12.32 10.36 -7.97
N THR A 11 -12.53 11.42 -8.75
CA THR A 11 -13.84 12.11 -8.83
C THR A 11 -14.93 11.15 -9.33
N PHE A 12 -14.63 10.34 -10.35
CA PHE A 12 -15.56 9.33 -10.86
C PHE A 12 -15.94 8.31 -9.78
N LEU A 13 -14.96 7.75 -9.05
CA LEU A 13 -15.19 6.79 -7.98
C LEU A 13 -15.97 7.37 -6.81
N PHE A 14 -15.69 8.62 -6.47
CA PHE A 14 -16.42 9.36 -5.44
C PHE A 14 -17.94 9.41 -5.73
N PHE A 15 -18.31 9.68 -6.98
CA PHE A 15 -19.72 9.66 -7.41
C PHE A 15 -20.26 8.24 -7.61
N LYS A 16 -19.45 7.32 -8.15
CA LYS A 16 -19.84 5.91 -8.35
C LYS A 16 -20.27 5.24 -7.05
N TYR A 17 -19.63 5.61 -5.93
CA TYR A 17 -19.85 5.03 -4.61
C TYR A 17 -20.69 5.93 -3.68
N ASP A 18 -21.41 6.92 -4.21
CA ASP A 18 -22.35 7.78 -3.48
C ASP A 18 -21.76 8.49 -2.24
N ILE A 19 -20.45 8.76 -2.24
CA ILE A 19 -19.78 9.49 -1.12
C ILE A 19 -20.29 10.93 -1.03
N ASP A 20 -20.56 11.56 -2.17
CA ASP A 20 -21.18 12.88 -2.26
C ASP A 20 -22.52 12.94 -1.51
N LYS A 21 -23.38 11.94 -1.69
CA LYS A 21 -24.67 11.85 -1.01
C LYS A 21 -24.51 11.66 0.50
N TYR A 22 -23.51 10.89 0.91
CA TYR A 22 -23.20 10.72 2.32
C TYR A 22 -22.73 12.03 2.96
N LEU A 23 -21.81 12.76 2.33
CA LEU A 23 -21.32 14.04 2.83
C LEU A 23 -22.42 15.11 2.93
N ILE A 24 -23.36 15.11 1.97
CA ILE A 24 -24.53 16.01 2.00
C ILE A 24 -25.44 15.66 3.18
N ARG A 25 -25.68 14.36 3.44
CA ARG A 25 -26.58 13.90 4.52
C ARG A 25 -25.97 14.04 5.91
N SER A 26 -24.66 13.80 6.04
CA SER A 26 -23.94 13.86 7.33
C SER A 26 -23.77 15.28 7.89
N ASN A 27 -24.19 16.31 7.14
CA ASN A 27 -24.05 17.70 7.49
C ASN A 27 -22.59 18.18 7.71
N LEU A 28 -21.60 17.35 7.35
CA LEU A 28 -20.17 17.67 7.48
C LEU A 28 -19.74 18.86 6.62
N MET A 29 -20.54 19.22 5.61
CA MET A 29 -20.27 20.34 4.69
C MET A 29 -20.93 21.66 5.08
N GLY A 30 -21.72 21.71 6.14
CA GLY A 30 -22.44 22.91 6.59
C GLY A 30 -23.23 23.57 5.45
N SER A 31 -23.12 24.92 5.33
CA SER A 31 -23.81 25.68 4.28
C SER A 31 -23.25 25.47 2.87
N LYS A 32 -22.04 24.90 2.72
CA LYS A 32 -21.40 24.67 1.40
C LYS A 32 -21.96 23.45 0.64
N LYS A 33 -22.86 22.66 1.25
CA LYS A 33 -23.54 21.53 0.59
C LYS A 33 -24.28 21.90 -0.69
N TYR A 34 -24.73 23.16 -0.83
CA TYR A 34 -25.43 23.63 -2.03
C TYR A 34 -24.55 23.70 -3.29
N LEU A 35 -23.23 23.78 -3.15
CA LEU A 35 -22.31 23.73 -4.28
C LEU A 35 -22.34 22.37 -5.02
N PHE A 36 -22.67 21.27 -4.31
CA PHE A 36 -22.80 19.94 -4.91
C PHE A 36 -24.06 19.77 -5.77
N PHE A 37 -25.10 20.60 -5.54
CA PHE A 37 -26.30 20.59 -6.40
C PHE A 37 -26.05 21.16 -7.81
N LEU A 38 -24.97 21.93 -7.99
CA LEU A 38 -24.59 22.48 -9.29
C LEU A 38 -23.85 21.48 -10.20
N ILE A 39 -23.55 20.27 -9.71
CA ILE A 39 -22.82 19.28 -10.48
C ILE A 39 -23.83 18.40 -11.23
N PRO A 40 -23.84 18.40 -12.60
CA PRO A 40 -24.86 17.71 -13.39
C PRO A 40 -24.85 16.19 -13.29
N TRP A 41 -23.84 15.59 -12.63
CA TRP A 41 -23.71 14.16 -12.39
C TRP A 41 -24.74 13.59 -11.39
N ASN A 42 -25.42 14.42 -10.63
CA ASN A 42 -26.55 14.01 -9.77
C ASN A 42 -27.74 13.41 -10.54
N LEU A 43 -27.76 13.53 -11.88
CA LEU A 43 -28.75 12.94 -12.77
C LEU A 43 -28.48 11.45 -13.07
N PHE A 44 -27.28 10.96 -12.82
CA PHE A 44 -26.94 9.54 -12.99
C PHE A 44 -26.99 8.83 -11.65
N THR A 45 -28.21 8.51 -11.21
CA THR A 45 -28.41 7.66 -10.01
C THR A 45 -28.05 6.22 -10.34
N PHE A 46 -26.86 5.79 -9.99
CA PHE A 46 -26.59 4.36 -9.84
C PHE A 46 -27.27 3.91 -8.54
N LYS A 47 -28.37 3.16 -8.71
CA LYS A 47 -29.07 2.55 -7.59
C LYS A 47 -28.20 1.48 -6.95
N LYS A 48 -27.55 1.80 -5.84
CA LYS A 48 -27.19 0.80 -4.83
C LYS A 48 -27.03 1.50 -3.48
N THR A 49 -27.95 1.31 -2.60
CA THR A 49 -27.84 1.61 -1.17
C THR A 49 -26.92 0.56 -0.54
N ILE A 50 -25.62 0.71 -0.75
CA ILE A 50 -24.62 -0.05 -0.04
C ILE A 50 -24.25 0.76 1.21
N ASN A 51 -23.90 0.08 2.28
CA ASN A 51 -23.39 0.69 3.50
C ASN A 51 -22.18 1.60 3.16
N ILE A 52 -22.16 2.82 3.68
CA ILE A 52 -21.08 3.78 3.43
C ILE A 52 -19.70 3.19 3.76
N ALA A 53 -19.60 2.37 4.80
CA ALA A 53 -18.36 1.70 5.19
C ALA A 53 -17.84 0.78 4.07
N GLU A 54 -18.73 -0.01 3.45
CA GLU A 54 -18.38 -0.86 2.30
C GLU A 54 -17.97 -0.02 1.09
N ASN A 55 -18.64 1.08 0.83
CA ASN A 55 -18.31 1.98 -0.27
C ASN A 55 -16.90 2.57 -0.12
N ILE A 56 -16.53 3.01 1.10
CA ILE A 56 -15.18 3.52 1.39
C ILE A 56 -14.14 2.42 1.14
N ARG A 57 -14.39 1.17 1.55
CA ARG A 57 -13.50 0.04 1.28
C ARG A 57 -13.32 -0.18 -0.23
N LEU A 58 -14.43 -0.25 -0.97
CA LEU A 58 -14.41 -0.45 -2.42
C LEU A 58 -13.68 0.68 -3.17
N ILE A 59 -13.80 1.93 -2.71
CA ILE A 59 -13.01 3.04 -3.26
C ILE A 59 -11.52 2.82 -3.06
N CYS A 60 -11.09 2.40 -1.86
CA CYS A 60 -9.68 2.11 -1.61
C CYS A 60 -9.17 1.00 -2.54
N GLU A 61 -9.94 -0.07 -2.75
CA GLU A 61 -9.61 -1.16 -3.67
C GLU A 61 -9.50 -0.67 -5.12
N ASP A 62 -10.49 0.08 -5.62
CA ASP A 62 -10.51 0.62 -6.99
C ASP A 62 -9.41 1.67 -7.25
N LEU A 63 -9.01 2.44 -6.22
CA LEU A 63 -7.90 3.39 -6.30
C LEU A 63 -6.55 2.70 -6.32
N GLY A 64 -6.47 1.51 -5.74
CA GLY A 64 -5.32 0.64 -5.80
C GLY A 64 -4.46 0.63 -4.53
N PRO A 65 -3.29 -0.05 -4.58
CA PRO A 65 -2.56 -0.52 -3.42
C PRO A 65 -2.15 0.58 -2.42
N ILE A 66 -1.87 1.79 -2.89
CA ILE A 66 -1.51 2.92 -2.01
C ILE A 66 -2.70 3.33 -1.13
N PHE A 67 -3.92 3.35 -1.70
CA PHE A 67 -5.14 3.66 -0.95
C PHE A 67 -5.59 2.49 -0.08
N VAL A 68 -5.39 1.25 -0.52
CA VAL A 68 -5.60 0.05 0.31
C VAL A 68 -4.76 0.15 1.58
N LYS A 69 -3.47 0.49 1.45
CA LYS A 69 -2.55 0.64 2.59
C LYS A 69 -2.94 1.79 3.53
N LEU A 70 -3.39 2.92 2.96
CA LEU A 70 -3.95 4.02 3.74
C LEU A 70 -5.17 3.53 4.55
N GLY A 71 -6.10 2.84 3.89
CA GLY A 71 -7.29 2.29 4.56
C GLY A 71 -6.95 1.31 5.68
N GLN A 72 -5.97 0.42 5.47
CA GLN A 72 -5.48 -0.49 6.50
C GLN A 72 -4.89 0.27 7.70
N MET A 73 -4.06 1.29 7.46
CA MET A 73 -3.50 2.12 8.52
C MET A 73 -4.60 2.84 9.32
N ILE A 74 -5.55 3.47 8.63
CA ILE A 74 -6.63 4.22 9.29
C ILE A 74 -7.58 3.27 10.02
N SER A 75 -7.79 2.03 9.56
CA SER A 75 -8.65 1.05 10.23
C SER A 75 -8.26 0.75 11.67
N THR A 76 -6.98 0.94 12.01
CA THR A 76 -6.46 0.78 13.38
C THR A 76 -6.72 1.98 14.29
N ARG A 77 -7.10 3.13 13.72
CA ARG A 77 -7.34 4.41 14.39
C ARG A 77 -8.82 4.54 14.76
N LYS A 78 -9.23 3.83 15.82
CA LYS A 78 -10.61 3.86 16.34
C LYS A 78 -11.05 5.22 16.88
N ASP A 79 -10.11 6.12 17.11
CA ASP A 79 -10.34 7.50 17.51
C ASP A 79 -10.85 8.38 16.36
N LEU A 80 -10.60 7.99 15.11
CA LEU A 80 -10.94 8.76 13.92
C LEU A 80 -12.19 8.26 13.19
N LEU A 81 -12.52 6.99 13.32
CA LEU A 81 -13.56 6.32 12.53
C LEU A 81 -14.64 5.71 13.42
N SER A 82 -15.86 5.66 12.89
CA SER A 82 -16.91 4.81 13.46
C SER A 82 -16.54 3.31 13.33
N GLU A 83 -17.03 2.50 14.24
CA GLU A 83 -16.69 1.07 14.35
C GLU A 83 -17.01 0.29 13.07
N ASP A 84 -18.09 0.62 12.40
CA ASP A 84 -18.52 0.01 11.14
C ASP A 84 -17.52 0.32 10.00
N ILE A 85 -17.05 1.55 9.87
CA ILE A 85 -16.03 1.93 8.88
C ILE A 85 -14.69 1.26 9.19
N ALA A 86 -14.26 1.27 10.44
CA ALA A 86 -13.02 0.62 10.85
C ALA A 86 -13.05 -0.89 10.56
N THR A 87 -14.18 -1.55 10.83
CA THR A 87 -14.39 -2.98 10.57
C THR A 87 -14.36 -3.30 9.07
N GLU A 88 -14.97 -2.47 8.21
CA GLU A 88 -14.92 -2.68 6.76
C GLU A 88 -13.51 -2.43 6.21
N LEU A 89 -12.83 -1.38 6.63
CA LEU A 89 -11.46 -1.11 6.20
C LEU A 89 -10.46 -2.19 6.66
N ALA A 90 -10.70 -2.83 7.80
CA ALA A 90 -9.89 -3.96 8.26
C ALA A 90 -9.97 -5.20 7.35
N LYS A 91 -10.96 -5.29 6.46
CA LYS A 91 -11.08 -6.34 5.45
C LYS A 91 -10.20 -6.12 4.22
N LEU A 92 -9.62 -4.92 4.08
CA LEU A 92 -8.72 -4.61 2.96
C LEU A 92 -7.52 -5.56 2.97
N GLN A 93 -7.28 -6.22 1.85
CA GLN A 93 -6.19 -7.17 1.68
C GLN A 93 -5.13 -6.60 0.74
N ASP A 94 -3.87 -6.85 1.07
CA ASP A 94 -2.70 -6.45 0.28
C ASP A 94 -2.43 -7.41 -0.90
N ASN A 95 -3.48 -8.00 -1.47
CA ASN A 95 -3.36 -8.92 -2.59
C ASN A 95 -3.42 -8.15 -3.91
N VAL A 96 -2.28 -7.91 -4.50
CA VAL A 96 -2.14 -7.17 -5.76
C VAL A 96 -1.65 -8.11 -6.85
N THR A 97 -2.22 -7.98 -8.05
CA THR A 97 -1.77 -8.75 -9.23
C THR A 97 -0.24 -8.64 -9.39
N PRO A 98 0.46 -9.78 -9.48
CA PRO A 98 1.89 -9.79 -9.71
C PRO A 98 2.26 -9.01 -10.99
N PHE A 99 3.43 -8.38 -10.99
CA PHE A 99 4.04 -7.94 -12.24
C PHE A 99 4.91 -9.06 -12.84
N ASP A 100 5.24 -8.93 -14.10
CA ASP A 100 5.97 -9.96 -14.86
C ASP A 100 7.31 -10.32 -14.19
N GLY A 101 7.56 -11.62 -13.99
CA GLY A 101 8.77 -12.14 -13.38
C GLY A 101 10.05 -11.83 -14.17
N GLU A 102 9.96 -11.67 -15.49
CA GLU A 102 11.11 -11.25 -16.30
C GLU A 102 11.48 -9.78 -16.03
N ILE A 103 10.51 -8.95 -15.69
CA ILE A 103 10.78 -7.60 -15.19
C ILE A 103 11.47 -7.66 -13.83
N ALA A 104 11.04 -8.56 -12.92
CA ALA A 104 11.70 -8.76 -11.64
C ALA A 104 13.16 -9.20 -11.82
N ARG A 105 13.40 -10.16 -12.70
CA ARG A 105 14.73 -10.63 -13.07
C ARG A 105 15.64 -9.50 -13.53
N LYS A 106 15.17 -8.70 -14.49
CA LYS A 106 15.91 -7.58 -15.02
C LYS A 106 16.22 -6.53 -13.94
N LEU A 107 15.26 -6.21 -13.07
CA LEU A 107 15.48 -5.31 -11.95
C LEU A 107 16.57 -5.81 -11.00
N ILE A 108 16.62 -7.12 -10.74
CA ILE A 108 17.67 -7.73 -9.90
C ILE A 108 19.04 -7.58 -10.58
N GLU A 109 19.13 -7.88 -11.88
CA GLU A 109 20.38 -7.76 -12.66
C GLU A 109 20.88 -6.32 -12.71
N ASP A 110 19.99 -5.36 -12.99
CA ASP A 110 20.31 -3.93 -13.08
C ASP A 110 20.81 -3.39 -11.73
N GLU A 111 20.18 -3.78 -10.60
CA GLU A 111 20.54 -3.31 -9.27
C GLU A 111 21.83 -3.92 -8.72
N LEU A 112 22.06 -5.21 -8.97
CA LEU A 112 23.24 -5.91 -8.47
C LEU A 112 24.43 -5.82 -9.44
N GLY A 113 24.20 -5.31 -10.67
CA GLY A 113 25.24 -5.21 -11.69
C GLY A 113 25.83 -6.57 -12.11
N LYS A 114 25.05 -7.64 -11.98
CA LYS A 114 25.46 -9.02 -12.26
C LYS A 114 24.34 -9.77 -12.95
N ASN A 115 24.69 -10.77 -13.78
CA ASN A 115 23.69 -11.67 -14.33
C ASN A 115 23.06 -12.51 -13.20
N ILE A 116 21.77 -12.78 -13.30
CA ILE A 116 21.03 -13.53 -12.28
C ILE A 116 21.63 -14.91 -12.06
N ASN A 117 22.12 -15.56 -13.13
CA ASN A 117 22.79 -16.87 -13.08
C ASN A 117 24.17 -16.83 -12.41
N ASP A 118 24.74 -15.64 -12.20
CA ASP A 118 25.99 -15.49 -11.44
C ASP A 118 25.75 -15.41 -9.93
N ILE A 119 24.52 -15.06 -9.54
CA ILE A 119 24.10 -14.87 -8.14
C ILE A 119 23.40 -16.13 -7.63
N PHE A 120 22.45 -16.65 -8.41
CA PHE A 120 21.59 -17.76 -8.01
C PHE A 120 21.92 -19.04 -8.80
N GLU A 121 21.79 -20.18 -8.14
CA GLU A 121 21.73 -21.50 -8.77
C GLU A 121 20.39 -21.65 -9.52
N SER A 122 19.30 -21.18 -8.90
CA SER A 122 17.96 -21.11 -9.50
C SER A 122 17.20 -19.88 -9.00
N PHE A 123 16.41 -19.29 -9.88
CA PHE A 123 15.50 -18.19 -9.57
C PHE A 123 14.14 -18.50 -10.21
N ASP A 124 13.07 -18.49 -9.40
CA ASP A 124 11.72 -18.69 -9.90
C ASP A 124 11.11 -17.33 -10.30
N SER A 125 10.82 -17.16 -11.59
CA SER A 125 10.15 -15.96 -12.10
C SER A 125 8.68 -15.87 -11.67
N SER A 126 8.08 -16.98 -11.22
CA SER A 126 6.73 -16.96 -10.65
C SER A 126 6.79 -16.50 -9.20
N PRO A 127 6.17 -15.37 -8.82
CA PRO A 127 6.24 -14.89 -7.46
C PRO A 127 5.42 -15.78 -6.51
N MET A 128 6.00 -16.10 -5.34
CA MET A 128 5.33 -16.79 -4.25
C MET A 128 4.24 -15.93 -3.61
N ALA A 129 4.47 -14.63 -3.53
CA ALA A 129 3.54 -13.65 -2.96
C ALA A 129 3.69 -12.29 -3.64
N SER A 130 2.60 -11.53 -3.70
CA SER A 130 2.57 -10.21 -4.30
C SER A 130 1.78 -9.27 -3.42
N ALA A 131 2.44 -8.23 -2.91
CA ALA A 131 1.86 -7.20 -2.06
C ALA A 131 1.76 -5.84 -2.80
N SER A 132 1.26 -4.84 -2.10
CA SER A 132 1.06 -3.48 -2.61
C SER A 132 2.33 -2.86 -3.20
N ILE A 133 3.47 -3.04 -2.55
CA ILE A 133 4.74 -2.36 -2.85
C ILE A 133 5.75 -3.29 -3.52
N ALA A 134 5.73 -4.59 -3.21
CA ALA A 134 6.74 -5.55 -3.64
C ALA A 134 6.13 -6.91 -3.96
N GLN A 135 6.89 -7.76 -4.63
CA GLN A 135 6.60 -9.19 -4.74
C GLN A 135 7.82 -10.00 -4.30
N VAL A 136 7.59 -11.26 -3.97
CA VAL A 136 8.58 -12.15 -3.39
C VAL A 136 8.76 -13.36 -4.30
N HIS A 137 10.00 -13.67 -4.64
CA HIS A 137 10.38 -14.78 -5.49
C HIS A 137 11.23 -15.81 -4.73
N PRO A 138 10.95 -17.11 -4.86
CA PRO A 138 11.85 -18.14 -4.39
C PRO A 138 13.12 -18.16 -5.23
N ALA A 139 14.26 -18.42 -4.60
CA ALA A 139 15.53 -18.57 -5.26
C ALA A 139 16.46 -19.46 -4.44
N LYS A 140 17.55 -19.95 -5.07
CA LYS A 140 18.63 -20.65 -4.41
C LYS A 140 19.94 -19.98 -4.74
N LEU A 141 20.69 -19.60 -3.71
CA LEU A 141 22.03 -19.02 -3.89
C LEU A 141 23.01 -20.06 -4.42
N LYS A 142 24.05 -19.61 -5.11
CA LYS A 142 25.16 -20.51 -5.55
C LYS A 142 25.91 -21.15 -4.39
N THR A 143 25.80 -20.61 -3.21
CA THR A 143 26.32 -21.15 -1.97
C THR A 143 25.48 -22.28 -1.40
N GLY A 144 24.29 -22.53 -2.00
CA GLY A 144 23.40 -23.66 -1.70
C GLY A 144 22.22 -23.36 -0.81
N GLU A 145 22.11 -22.13 -0.29
CA GLU A 145 20.99 -21.75 0.59
C GLU A 145 19.73 -21.43 -0.21
N ASP A 146 18.60 -21.94 0.26
CA ASP A 146 17.29 -21.53 -0.21
C ASP A 146 16.97 -20.13 0.36
N VAL A 147 16.51 -19.22 -0.50
CA VAL A 147 16.24 -17.84 -0.14
C VAL A 147 14.93 -17.34 -0.77
N ILE A 148 14.39 -16.28 -0.21
CA ILE A 148 13.34 -15.45 -0.84
C ILE A 148 13.94 -14.11 -1.25
N VAL A 149 13.57 -13.66 -2.42
CA VAL A 149 14.00 -12.37 -2.99
C VAL A 149 12.82 -11.45 -3.07
N LYS A 150 12.80 -10.42 -2.23
CA LYS A 150 11.78 -9.37 -2.24
C LYS A 150 12.18 -8.29 -3.25
N VAL A 151 11.36 -8.08 -4.27
CA VAL A 151 11.59 -7.12 -5.35
C VAL A 151 10.51 -6.05 -5.31
N VAL A 152 10.91 -4.81 -5.13
CA VAL A 152 9.99 -3.67 -5.12
C VAL A 152 9.44 -3.43 -6.53
N ARG A 153 8.15 -3.11 -6.63
CA ARG A 153 7.46 -2.88 -7.91
C ARG A 153 8.10 -1.74 -8.68
N PRO A 154 8.26 -1.89 -10.01
CA PRO A 154 8.75 -0.80 -10.85
C PRO A 154 7.83 0.43 -10.73
N ASP A 155 8.43 1.62 -10.80
CA ASP A 155 7.72 2.92 -10.75
C ASP A 155 6.87 3.18 -9.48
N ILE A 156 6.90 2.30 -8.48
CA ILE A 156 6.05 2.46 -7.29
C ILE A 156 6.35 3.78 -6.56
N ARG A 157 7.62 4.18 -6.50
CA ARG A 157 8.04 5.42 -5.84
C ARG A 157 7.41 6.65 -6.50
N SER A 158 7.37 6.70 -7.82
CA SER A 158 6.75 7.80 -8.57
C SER A 158 5.24 7.83 -8.37
N LYS A 159 4.59 6.67 -8.30
CA LYS A 159 3.15 6.55 -7.99
C LYS A 159 2.83 7.02 -6.58
N ILE A 160 3.64 6.62 -5.58
CA ILE A 160 3.49 7.07 -4.19
C ILE A 160 3.58 8.59 -4.09
N ILE A 161 4.60 9.21 -4.69
CA ILE A 161 4.77 10.67 -4.69
C ILE A 161 3.52 11.37 -5.28
N GLN A 162 3.01 10.85 -6.39
CA GLN A 162 1.82 11.42 -7.04
C GLN A 162 0.56 11.28 -6.17
N ASP A 163 0.32 10.09 -5.62
CA ASP A 163 -0.88 9.83 -4.82
C ASP A 163 -0.84 10.58 -3.48
N ILE A 164 0.31 10.64 -2.80
CA ILE A 164 0.50 11.44 -1.57
C ILE A 164 0.28 12.94 -1.84
N SER A 165 0.89 13.47 -2.92
CA SER A 165 0.68 14.88 -3.30
C SER A 165 -0.79 15.18 -3.54
N LEU A 166 -1.54 14.26 -4.14
CA LEU A 166 -2.97 14.40 -4.38
C LEU A 166 -3.78 14.29 -3.08
N MET A 167 -3.46 13.32 -2.21
CA MET A 167 -4.08 13.19 -0.89
C MET A 167 -3.92 14.46 -0.06
N LYS A 168 -2.70 15.05 -0.03
CA LYS A 168 -2.45 16.34 0.67
C LYS A 168 -3.31 17.47 0.13
N LYS A 169 -3.47 17.57 -1.18
CA LYS A 169 -4.35 18.59 -1.80
C LYS A 169 -5.82 18.38 -1.42
N ILE A 170 -6.28 17.14 -1.43
CA ILE A 170 -7.66 16.80 -1.02
C ILE A 170 -7.85 17.12 0.47
N ALA A 171 -6.93 16.69 1.34
CA ALA A 171 -6.98 16.94 2.77
C ALA A 171 -7.06 18.44 3.09
N ASN A 172 -6.16 19.25 2.53
CA ASN A 172 -6.21 20.71 2.69
C ASN A 172 -7.55 21.28 2.24
N HIS A 173 -8.06 20.86 1.09
CA HIS A 173 -9.32 21.37 0.57
C HIS A 173 -10.52 21.00 1.45
N LEU A 174 -10.52 19.79 2.02
CA LEU A 174 -11.54 19.34 2.96
C LEU A 174 -11.48 20.14 4.28
N GLU A 175 -10.29 20.36 4.83
CA GLU A 175 -10.12 21.19 6.05
C GLU A 175 -10.57 22.64 5.84
N ASP A 176 -10.39 23.20 4.64
CA ASP A 176 -10.91 24.52 4.27
C ASP A 176 -12.44 24.55 4.08
N LEU A 177 -13.06 23.39 3.84
CA LEU A 177 -14.50 23.29 3.62
C LEU A 177 -15.31 23.33 4.91
N SER A 178 -14.81 22.75 6.01
CA SER A 178 -15.60 22.56 7.24
C SER A 178 -14.71 22.48 8.48
N ASP A 179 -15.18 23.08 9.58
CA ASP A 179 -14.52 22.98 10.88
C ASP A 179 -14.46 21.54 11.43
N ASP A 180 -15.40 20.70 11.04
CA ASP A 180 -15.40 19.29 11.44
C ASP A 180 -14.24 18.55 10.77
N PHE A 181 -14.00 18.76 9.48
CA PHE A 181 -12.82 18.21 8.80
C PHE A 181 -11.52 18.77 9.35
N LYS A 182 -11.49 20.06 9.71
CA LYS A 182 -10.32 20.69 10.34
C LYS A 182 -9.98 20.05 11.68
N ARG A 183 -10.99 19.70 12.50
CA ARG A 183 -10.79 18.98 13.77
C ARG A 183 -10.26 17.56 13.60
N MET A 184 -10.48 16.92 12.45
CA MET A 184 -9.96 15.59 12.13
C MET A 184 -8.47 15.61 11.77
N HIS A 185 -7.85 16.78 11.55
CA HIS A 185 -6.45 16.93 11.19
C HIS A 185 -6.04 16.01 10.02
N LEU A 186 -6.80 16.11 8.91
CA LEU A 186 -6.65 15.22 7.74
C LEU A 186 -5.25 15.32 7.12
N ILE A 187 -4.65 16.52 7.12
CA ILE A 187 -3.30 16.70 6.59
C ILE A 187 -2.25 15.99 7.43
N ASP A 188 -2.43 15.93 8.76
CA ASP A 188 -1.52 15.22 9.66
C ASP A 188 -1.62 13.71 9.43
N ILE A 189 -2.83 13.18 9.21
CA ILE A 189 -3.05 11.77 8.84
C ILE A 189 -2.30 11.43 7.55
N VAL A 190 -2.35 12.30 6.54
CA VAL A 190 -1.64 12.06 5.28
C VAL A 190 -0.13 12.17 5.46
N ASN A 191 0.37 13.07 6.32
CA ASN A 191 1.79 13.17 6.64
C ASN A 191 2.30 11.93 7.39
N ASP A 192 1.54 11.42 8.37
CA ASP A 192 1.86 10.17 9.07
C ASP A 192 1.90 8.99 8.08
N TYR A 193 0.91 8.93 7.18
CA TYR A 193 0.88 7.90 6.14
C TYR A 193 2.09 8.01 5.19
N GLU A 194 2.48 9.21 4.80
CA GLU A 194 3.67 9.43 3.97
C GLU A 194 4.93 8.84 4.62
N MET A 195 5.11 9.06 5.92
CA MET A 195 6.24 8.48 6.66
C MET A 195 6.19 6.94 6.65
N VAL A 196 5.03 6.36 6.93
CA VAL A 196 4.84 4.90 6.94
C VAL A 196 5.14 4.28 5.57
N ILE A 197 4.61 4.85 4.49
CA ILE A 197 4.78 4.29 3.15
C ILE A 197 6.24 4.42 2.64
N TYR A 198 6.96 5.50 3.01
CA TYR A 198 8.37 5.63 2.69
C TYR A 198 9.25 4.69 3.53
N ASP A 199 8.88 4.42 4.78
CA ASP A 199 9.55 3.43 5.62
C ASP A 199 9.42 2.01 5.02
N GLU A 200 8.27 1.65 4.46
CA GLU A 200 8.07 0.37 3.77
C GLU A 200 8.90 0.23 2.49
N LEU A 201 9.25 1.34 1.84
CA LEU A 201 10.17 1.33 0.68
C LEU A 201 11.64 1.18 1.09
N ASN A 202 11.96 1.33 2.37
CA ASN A 202 13.34 1.30 2.85
C ASN A 202 13.74 -0.13 3.27
N LEU A 203 14.15 -0.94 2.30
CA LEU A 203 14.56 -2.33 2.54
C LEU A 203 15.82 -2.43 3.42
N ILE A 204 16.67 -1.41 3.45
CA ILE A 204 17.84 -1.37 4.36
C ILE A 204 17.39 -1.25 5.81
N LYS A 205 16.40 -0.39 6.08
CA LYS A 205 15.83 -0.24 7.43
C LYS A 205 15.14 -1.55 7.86
N GLU A 206 14.39 -2.18 6.96
CA GLU A 206 13.78 -3.50 7.19
C GLU A 206 14.83 -4.54 7.54
N ALA A 207 15.92 -4.64 6.77
CA ALA A 207 17.02 -5.55 7.01
C ALA A 207 17.75 -5.29 8.33
N ALA A 208 17.98 -4.02 8.67
CA ALA A 208 18.60 -3.63 9.94
C ALA A 208 17.73 -4.02 11.12
N ASN A 209 16.41 -3.78 11.04
CA ASN A 209 15.46 -4.18 12.06
C ASN A 209 15.41 -5.70 12.23
N ALA A 210 15.35 -6.46 11.11
CA ALA A 210 15.37 -7.93 11.14
C ALA A 210 16.64 -8.47 11.80
N LYS A 211 17.81 -7.91 11.50
CA LYS A 211 19.08 -8.26 12.17
C LYS A 211 19.07 -7.97 13.64
N GLN A 212 18.55 -6.81 14.05
CA GLN A 212 18.47 -6.45 15.47
C GLN A 212 17.55 -7.42 16.23
N ILE A 213 16.37 -7.72 15.65
CA ILE A 213 15.45 -8.69 16.25
C ILE A 213 16.12 -10.08 16.31
N ARG A 214 16.78 -10.54 15.24
CA ARG A 214 17.51 -11.80 15.25
C ARG A 214 18.55 -11.86 16.36
N LYS A 215 19.32 -10.78 16.57
CA LYS A 215 20.30 -10.68 17.66
C LYS A 215 19.66 -10.82 19.04
N ASN A 216 18.49 -10.23 19.24
CA ASN A 216 17.78 -10.28 20.52
C ASN A 216 17.24 -11.70 20.81
N PHE A 217 16.96 -12.51 19.79
CA PHE A 217 16.36 -13.83 19.89
C PHE A 217 17.31 -14.99 19.50
N LEU A 218 18.63 -14.75 19.44
CA LEU A 218 19.62 -15.75 19.02
C LEU A 218 19.54 -17.08 19.81
N ASN A 219 19.21 -17.00 21.10
CA ASN A 219 19.14 -18.16 21.99
C ASN A 219 17.69 -18.63 22.24
N SER A 220 16.72 -18.12 21.50
CA SER A 220 15.33 -18.52 21.64
C SER A 220 15.07 -19.84 20.91
N THR A 221 14.46 -20.80 21.61
CA THR A 221 13.98 -22.04 20.99
C THR A 221 12.59 -21.90 20.37
N ASN A 222 11.87 -20.83 20.72
CA ASN A 222 10.48 -20.61 20.33
C ASN A 222 10.31 -19.65 19.15
N ILE A 223 11.33 -18.84 18.87
CA ILE A 223 11.28 -17.78 17.83
C ILE A 223 12.46 -17.98 16.90
N TYR A 224 12.13 -18.17 15.61
CA TYR A 224 13.12 -18.20 14.54
C TYR A 224 13.01 -16.91 13.72
N ILE A 225 14.12 -16.18 13.59
CA ILE A 225 14.23 -15.00 12.74
C ILE A 225 15.14 -15.33 11.57
N PRO A 226 14.67 -15.19 10.31
CA PRO A 226 15.44 -15.48 9.10
C PRO A 226 16.74 -14.68 9.02
N THR A 227 17.75 -15.26 8.39
CA THR A 227 18.99 -14.57 8.05
C THR A 227 18.77 -13.63 6.87
N VAL A 228 19.24 -12.40 6.99
CA VAL A 228 19.25 -11.41 5.90
C VAL A 228 20.63 -11.36 5.27
N TYR A 229 20.71 -11.58 3.95
CA TYR A 229 21.94 -11.58 3.16
C TYR A 229 22.28 -10.16 2.69
N CYS A 230 22.98 -9.40 3.54
CA CYS A 230 23.25 -7.97 3.29
C CYS A 230 24.16 -7.67 2.11
N SER A 231 24.94 -8.64 1.62
CA SER A 231 25.75 -8.48 0.41
C SER A 231 24.92 -8.31 -0.87
N TYR A 232 23.63 -8.62 -0.81
CA TYR A 232 22.68 -8.47 -1.91
C TYR A 232 21.60 -7.43 -1.64
N LEU A 233 21.75 -6.65 -0.56
CA LEU A 233 20.79 -5.63 -0.18
C LEU A 233 21.07 -4.34 -0.94
N THR A 234 20.05 -3.77 -1.59
CA THR A 234 20.12 -2.46 -2.24
C THR A 234 19.15 -1.46 -1.62
N LEU A 235 19.38 -0.17 -1.86
CA LEU A 235 18.63 0.93 -1.24
C LEU A 235 17.13 0.90 -1.58
N SER A 236 16.77 0.33 -2.72
CA SER A 236 15.44 0.56 -3.26
C SER A 236 14.74 -0.66 -3.85
N LEU A 237 15.41 -1.82 -4.05
CA LEU A 237 14.80 -2.84 -4.88
C LEU A 237 14.91 -4.28 -4.39
N ILE A 238 15.91 -4.68 -3.58
CA ILE A 238 16.13 -6.09 -3.27
C ILE A 238 16.42 -6.32 -1.79
N HIS A 239 15.72 -7.28 -1.22
CA HIS A 239 15.99 -7.85 0.09
C HIS A 239 16.00 -9.37 -0.05
N ILE A 240 17.12 -10.02 0.26
CA ILE A 240 17.26 -11.48 0.21
C ILE A 240 17.36 -12.02 1.63
N SER A 241 16.49 -12.98 1.95
CA SER A 241 16.46 -13.63 3.27
C SER A 241 16.14 -15.12 3.15
N GLU A 242 16.44 -15.87 4.20
CA GLU A 242 15.97 -17.26 4.31
C GLU A 242 14.43 -17.31 4.26
N PRO A 243 13.85 -18.39 3.65
CA PRO A 243 12.40 -18.58 3.70
C PRO A 243 11.95 -18.88 5.13
N THR A 244 10.85 -18.24 5.56
CA THR A 244 10.24 -18.59 6.84
C THR A 244 9.53 -19.94 6.71
N ARG A 245 9.72 -20.85 7.67
CA ARG A 245 9.08 -22.19 7.68
C ARG A 245 7.54 -22.15 7.61
N LEU A 246 6.92 -21.03 7.97
CA LEU A 246 5.47 -20.81 7.87
C LEU A 246 5.00 -20.66 6.41
N GLY A 247 5.81 -20.11 5.50
CA GLY A 247 5.47 -19.99 4.08
C GLY A 247 5.53 -21.29 3.31
N MET A 248 6.24 -22.32 3.81
CA MET A 248 6.38 -23.61 3.14
C MET A 248 5.29 -24.65 3.47
N ARG A 249 4.37 -24.35 4.40
CA ARG A 249 3.30 -25.31 4.82
C ARG A 249 1.95 -25.06 4.14
N SER A 250 1.87 -24.19 3.18
CA SER A 250 0.61 -23.82 2.51
C SER A 250 0.53 -24.27 1.05
N TYR A 251 1.27 -25.32 0.66
CA TYR A 251 1.16 -25.93 -0.68
C TYR A 251 1.17 -27.44 -0.57
#